data_f2405cb21c4d6c5d07490f1b937c2ae9
#
_entry.id   f2405cb21c4d6c5d07490f1b937c2ae9
#
_cell.length_a   1.000
_cell.length_b   1.000
_cell.length_c   1.000
_cell.angle_alpha   90.00
_cell.angle_beta   90.00
_cell.angle_gamma   90.00
#
_symmetry.space_group_name_H-M   'P 1'
#
loop_
_entity.id
_entity.type
_entity.pdbx_description
1 polymer ?
#
loop_
_entity_poly.entity_id
_entity_poly.type
_entity_poly.pdbx_seq_one_letter_code
_entity_poly.pdbx_strand_id
1 'polypeptide(L)'
;MLLSLFVLLLAQDVAPAPNTAAPADLSAAIELTESGRNAEALIAMQKIAAANPEDHLTRLWIANVYMRMGQPELAEPIYRSITLDDPRNVDAWVGLGSALLHENRVVESLAVLTRAEEMASENPNVVGALASAYQLAGDDRRAISYRQRLVTLSPTKVNVMLLEDARRGYGHRIEAQAYDEDFSSPTPSTRVSDIAINYRLSDVVRVIGRGQLQTMSGQQEDREGGGVAWRWTPWGTFTGQALIGAGDRVLPQGDYLGRIDYGYRRATWTGQLRYFDFFGATVLMLSPGVTVAPTPRWTIGLHYALTSTDYATVTGVRNNTFDARIARELTPRIWARGGFVRGVDNFENFTIDEAGEFHAKTVRAALQILLPSLTSIVGSYDYQWRRDDVRMGRARIAFVQAF
;
A
#
# COMPACT_ATOMS: atom_id res chain seq x y z
N MET A 1 31.17 1.61 12.91
CA MET A 1 31.08 2.74 13.83
C MET A 1 30.31 3.88 13.17
N LEU A 2 29.12 3.63 12.65
CA LEU A 2 28.22 4.62 11.98
C LEU A 2 26.71 4.29 12.18
N LEU A 3 26.40 3.34 13.07
CA LEU A 3 25.01 2.98 13.41
C LEU A 3 24.51 3.59 14.72
N SER A 4 25.36 4.33 15.44
CA SER A 4 25.03 4.88 16.78
C SER A 4 24.57 6.34 16.76
N LEU A 5 24.51 6.99 15.60
CA LEU A 5 24.17 8.43 15.52
C LEU A 5 22.73 8.72 15.05
N PHE A 6 21.92 7.72 14.74
CA PHE A 6 20.55 7.91 14.25
C PHE A 6 19.45 7.71 15.31
N VAL A 7 19.82 7.31 16.52
CA VAL A 7 18.88 7.05 17.64
C VAL A 7 18.71 8.24 18.58
N LEU A 8 19.55 9.29 18.48
CA LEU A 8 19.59 10.37 19.47
C LEU A 8 18.86 11.66 19.07
N LEU A 9 18.05 11.67 18.01
CA LEU A 9 17.30 12.87 17.57
C LEU A 9 15.76 12.74 17.68
N LEU A 10 15.25 11.75 18.42
CA LEU A 10 13.80 11.57 18.66
C LEU A 10 13.39 11.70 20.13
N ALA A 11 14.24 12.24 20.98
CA ALA A 11 13.91 12.46 22.38
C ALA A 11 14.31 13.88 22.79
N GLN A 12 13.43 14.85 22.51
CA GLN A 12 13.25 16.07 23.29
C GLN A 12 12.13 16.92 22.67
N ASP A 13 10.89 16.48 22.86
CA ASP A 13 9.79 17.40 23.13
C ASP A 13 9.31 17.10 24.54
N VAL A 14 10.00 17.68 25.49
CA VAL A 14 9.49 17.80 26.85
C VAL A 14 8.36 18.80 26.78
N ALA A 15 7.13 18.28 26.77
CA ALA A 15 5.94 19.10 26.92
C ALA A 15 6.08 19.95 28.21
N PRO A 16 5.70 21.23 28.18
CA PRO A 16 5.66 22.05 29.37
C PRO A 16 4.76 21.40 30.42
N ALA A 17 5.20 21.45 31.69
CA ALA A 17 4.44 20.89 32.80
C ALA A 17 2.99 21.38 32.76
N PRO A 18 1.98 20.49 32.96
CA PRO A 18 0.58 20.86 32.84
C PRO A 18 0.23 21.89 33.87
N ASN A 19 -0.27 23.04 33.41
CA ASN A 19 -0.86 24.05 34.27
C ASN A 19 -2.19 23.50 34.82
N THR A 20 -2.23 23.13 36.07
CA THR A 20 -3.19 22.27 36.70
C THR A 20 -4.44 22.99 37.18
N ALA A 21 -5.26 23.47 36.27
CA ALA A 21 -6.69 23.61 36.55
C ALA A 21 -7.43 22.84 35.47
N ALA A 22 -7.81 21.58 35.78
CA ALA A 22 -8.64 20.82 34.88
C ALA A 22 -9.98 21.56 34.70
N PRO A 23 -10.44 21.74 33.45
CA PRO A 23 -11.71 22.42 33.19
C PRO A 23 -12.84 21.68 33.91
N ALA A 24 -13.69 22.43 34.62
CA ALA A 24 -14.87 21.91 35.28
C ALA A 24 -16.02 21.66 34.29
N ASP A 25 -15.81 21.91 32.99
CA ASP A 25 -16.80 21.87 31.94
C ASP A 25 -16.36 20.86 30.83
N LEU A 26 -17.33 20.02 30.41
CA LEU A 26 -17.12 19.07 29.33
C LEU A 26 -16.70 19.75 28.02
N SER A 27 -17.22 20.94 27.73
CA SER A 27 -16.88 21.70 26.51
C SER A 27 -15.39 22.00 26.43
N ALA A 28 -14.80 22.45 27.53
CA ALA A 28 -13.36 22.73 27.59
C ALA A 28 -12.51 21.45 27.49
N ALA A 29 -13.01 20.32 28.01
CA ALA A 29 -12.35 19.03 27.84
C ALA A 29 -12.43 18.52 26.39
N ILE A 30 -13.51 18.82 25.67
CA ILE A 30 -13.66 18.55 24.24
C ILE A 30 -12.65 19.40 23.42
N GLU A 31 -12.48 20.68 23.72
CA GLU A 31 -11.50 21.55 23.08
C GLU A 31 -10.05 21.03 23.26
N LEU A 32 -9.73 20.48 24.43
CA LEU A 32 -8.44 19.80 24.64
C LEU A 32 -8.26 18.61 23.70
N THR A 33 -9.33 17.83 23.49
CA THR A 33 -9.30 16.69 22.54
C THR A 33 -9.09 17.17 21.10
N GLU A 34 -9.76 18.24 20.70
CA GLU A 34 -9.65 18.82 19.35
C GLU A 34 -8.26 19.40 19.09
N SER A 35 -7.63 19.98 20.12
CA SER A 35 -6.25 20.49 20.07
C SER A 35 -5.18 19.40 20.17
N GLY A 36 -5.58 18.10 20.28
CA GLY A 36 -4.66 16.97 20.38
C GLY A 36 -4.11 16.70 21.78
N ARG A 37 -4.54 17.46 22.81
CA ARG A 37 -4.13 17.30 24.22
C ARG A 37 -4.93 16.18 24.91
N ASN A 38 -4.91 14.99 24.31
CA ASN A 38 -5.77 13.85 24.69
C ASN A 38 -5.59 13.41 26.14
N ALA A 39 -4.36 13.42 26.69
CA ALA A 39 -4.10 13.03 28.06
C ALA A 39 -4.75 13.98 29.07
N GLU A 40 -4.70 15.28 28.83
CA GLU A 40 -5.32 16.30 29.68
C GLU A 40 -6.85 16.25 29.56
N ALA A 41 -7.36 16.07 28.35
CA ALA A 41 -8.77 15.87 28.10
C ALA A 41 -9.31 14.66 28.88
N LEU A 42 -8.59 13.55 28.86
CA LEU A 42 -8.99 12.33 29.57
C LEU A 42 -9.08 12.54 31.07
N ILE A 43 -8.09 13.20 31.69
CA ILE A 43 -8.09 13.52 33.13
C ILE A 43 -9.29 14.40 33.49
N ALA A 44 -9.57 15.42 32.66
CA ALA A 44 -10.70 16.33 32.88
C ALA A 44 -12.04 15.58 32.79
N MET A 45 -12.24 14.79 31.73
CA MET A 45 -13.46 14.00 31.50
C MET A 45 -13.68 12.95 32.58
N GLN A 46 -12.62 12.28 33.07
CA GLN A 46 -12.72 11.32 34.16
C GLN A 46 -13.19 11.98 35.48
N LYS A 47 -12.77 13.20 35.78
CA LYS A 47 -13.27 13.97 36.94
C LYS A 47 -14.76 14.29 36.80
N ILE A 48 -15.20 14.67 35.59
CA ILE A 48 -16.62 14.96 35.32
C ILE A 48 -17.45 13.67 35.45
N ALA A 49 -16.98 12.56 34.86
CA ALA A 49 -17.65 11.27 34.95
C ALA A 49 -17.71 10.74 36.39
N ALA A 50 -16.69 10.98 37.23
CA ALA A 50 -16.72 10.61 38.63
C ALA A 50 -17.81 11.36 39.44
N ALA A 51 -18.11 12.62 39.05
CA ALA A 51 -19.19 13.39 39.65
C ALA A 51 -20.59 12.99 39.13
N ASN A 52 -20.67 12.50 37.90
CA ASN A 52 -21.92 12.03 37.27
C ASN A 52 -21.67 10.77 36.43
N PRO A 53 -21.63 9.59 37.07
CA PRO A 53 -21.33 8.31 36.39
C PRO A 53 -22.34 7.91 35.30
N GLU A 54 -23.58 8.39 35.40
CA GLU A 54 -24.67 8.09 34.45
C GLU A 54 -24.66 9.00 33.22
N ASP A 55 -23.74 9.99 33.16
CA ASP A 55 -23.64 10.85 31.99
C ASP A 55 -23.02 10.11 30.80
N HIS A 56 -23.91 9.61 29.92
CA HIS A 56 -23.52 8.88 28.72
C HIS A 56 -22.68 9.74 27.76
N LEU A 57 -22.89 11.07 27.72
CA LEU A 57 -22.14 11.95 26.85
C LEU A 57 -20.68 12.05 27.26
N THR A 58 -20.39 12.24 28.56
CA THR A 58 -19.01 12.26 29.07
C THR A 58 -18.34 10.91 28.87
N ARG A 59 -19.04 9.80 29.14
CA ARG A 59 -18.51 8.43 28.92
C ARG A 59 -18.21 8.20 27.44
N LEU A 60 -19.06 8.66 26.53
CA LEU A 60 -18.84 8.59 25.08
C LEU A 60 -17.57 9.34 24.67
N TRP A 61 -17.36 10.56 25.20
CA TRP A 61 -16.16 11.34 24.92
C TRP A 61 -14.89 10.68 25.49
N ILE A 62 -14.93 10.09 26.67
CA ILE A 62 -13.81 9.30 27.23
C ILE A 62 -13.42 8.17 26.27
N ALA A 63 -14.41 7.42 25.77
CA ALA A 63 -14.15 6.34 24.80
C ALA A 63 -13.58 6.88 23.49
N ASN A 64 -14.09 8.02 22.98
CA ASN A 64 -13.53 8.69 21.80
C ASN A 64 -12.06 9.11 22.00
N VAL A 65 -11.70 9.60 23.20
CA VAL A 65 -10.31 9.95 23.52
C VAL A 65 -9.42 8.72 23.52
N TYR A 66 -9.86 7.60 24.11
CA TYR A 66 -9.11 6.34 24.02
C TYR A 66 -8.91 5.89 22.58
N MET A 67 -9.93 5.99 21.71
CA MET A 67 -9.78 5.70 20.28
C MET A 67 -8.73 6.58 19.62
N ARG A 68 -8.71 7.90 19.91
CA ARG A 68 -7.70 8.84 19.41
C ARG A 68 -6.29 8.53 19.91
N MET A 69 -6.16 7.99 21.11
CA MET A 69 -4.89 7.53 21.70
C MET A 69 -4.43 6.17 21.14
N GLY A 70 -5.22 5.54 20.27
CA GLY A 70 -4.92 4.22 19.71
C GLY A 70 -5.08 3.08 20.73
N GLN A 71 -6.00 3.23 21.68
CA GLN A 71 -6.32 2.29 22.76
C GLN A 71 -7.77 1.77 22.63
N PRO A 72 -8.13 1.10 21.52
CA PRO A 72 -9.50 0.61 21.29
C PRO A 72 -9.97 -0.37 22.35
N GLU A 73 -9.07 -1.15 22.94
CA GLU A 73 -9.33 -2.10 24.02
C GLU A 73 -9.84 -1.44 25.31
N LEU A 74 -9.55 -0.15 25.53
CA LEU A 74 -10.09 0.63 26.65
C LEU A 74 -11.40 1.35 26.26
N ALA A 75 -11.59 1.65 24.98
CA ALA A 75 -12.81 2.29 24.48
C ALA A 75 -13.98 1.30 24.35
N GLU A 76 -13.71 0.07 23.88
CA GLU A 76 -14.74 -0.94 23.60
C GLU A 76 -15.68 -1.19 24.79
N PRO A 77 -15.21 -1.49 26.02
CA PRO A 77 -16.11 -1.74 27.15
C PRO A 77 -16.98 -0.53 27.51
N ILE A 78 -16.49 0.69 27.31
CA ILE A 78 -17.24 1.92 27.58
C ILE A 78 -18.37 2.08 26.56
N TYR A 79 -18.09 1.95 25.26
CA TYR A 79 -19.14 2.00 24.23
C TYR A 79 -20.17 0.90 24.45
N ARG A 80 -19.72 -0.32 24.76
CA ARG A 80 -20.61 -1.46 25.00
C ARG A 80 -21.54 -1.20 26.19
N SER A 81 -21.04 -0.62 27.27
CA SER A 81 -21.91 -0.28 28.41
C SER A 81 -22.93 0.79 28.03
N ILE A 82 -22.55 1.81 27.26
CA ILE A 82 -23.50 2.83 26.81
C ILE A 82 -24.59 2.22 25.91
N THR A 83 -24.24 1.29 25.01
CA THR A 83 -25.25 0.62 24.16
C THR A 83 -26.22 -0.28 24.95
N LEU A 84 -25.83 -0.74 26.14
CA LEU A 84 -26.73 -1.48 27.05
C LEU A 84 -27.63 -0.53 27.83
N ASP A 85 -27.09 0.59 28.34
CA ASP A 85 -27.81 1.58 29.12
C ASP A 85 -28.77 2.41 28.26
N ASP A 86 -28.31 2.79 27.05
CA ASP A 86 -29.09 3.52 26.02
C ASP A 86 -28.99 2.84 24.64
N PRO A 87 -29.84 1.85 24.35
CA PRO A 87 -29.83 1.12 23.08
C PRO A 87 -30.15 1.97 21.85
N ARG A 88 -30.58 3.24 22.02
CA ARG A 88 -30.85 4.16 20.93
C ARG A 88 -29.68 5.10 20.62
N ASN A 89 -28.62 5.02 21.37
CA ASN A 89 -27.42 5.86 21.18
C ASN A 89 -26.63 5.39 19.96
N VAL A 90 -26.93 5.98 18.81
CA VAL A 90 -26.29 5.65 17.51
C VAL A 90 -24.78 5.87 17.58
N ASP A 91 -24.30 6.94 18.23
CA ASP A 91 -22.88 7.27 18.31
C ASP A 91 -22.11 6.20 19.13
N ALA A 92 -22.71 5.66 20.17
CA ALA A 92 -22.13 4.54 20.93
C ALA A 92 -22.03 3.27 20.09
N TRP A 93 -23.03 2.95 19.28
CA TRP A 93 -22.99 1.81 18.35
C TRP A 93 -21.90 1.98 17.29
N VAL A 94 -21.77 3.19 16.72
CA VAL A 94 -20.70 3.51 15.75
C VAL A 94 -19.33 3.44 16.39
N GLY A 95 -19.19 3.97 17.61
CA GLY A 95 -17.96 3.90 18.40
C GLY A 95 -17.55 2.45 18.70
N LEU A 96 -18.50 1.62 19.15
CA LEU A 96 -18.29 0.19 19.41
C LEU A 96 -17.85 -0.54 18.14
N GLY A 97 -18.56 -0.32 17.02
CA GLY A 97 -18.18 -0.89 15.73
C GLY A 97 -16.78 -0.48 15.28
N SER A 98 -16.42 0.77 15.48
CA SER A 98 -15.09 1.30 15.15
C SER A 98 -13.99 0.70 16.02
N ALA A 99 -14.22 0.56 17.34
CA ALA A 99 -13.28 -0.08 18.27
C ALA A 99 -13.02 -1.53 17.84
N LEU A 100 -14.08 -2.31 17.57
CA LEU A 100 -13.98 -3.69 17.08
C LEU A 100 -13.20 -3.80 15.77
N LEU A 101 -13.34 -2.82 14.85
CA LEU A 101 -12.51 -2.80 13.62
C LEU A 101 -11.02 -2.60 13.92
N HIS A 102 -10.68 -1.71 14.85
CA HIS A 102 -9.30 -1.50 15.28
C HIS A 102 -8.69 -2.73 15.93
N GLU A 103 -9.52 -3.56 16.58
CA GLU A 103 -9.15 -4.86 17.15
C GLU A 103 -9.15 -6.00 16.12
N ASN A 104 -9.44 -5.70 14.84
CA ASN A 104 -9.57 -6.68 13.74
C ASN A 104 -10.72 -7.68 13.93
N ARG A 105 -11.74 -7.35 14.74
CA ARG A 105 -12.96 -8.16 14.98
C ARG A 105 -14.06 -7.75 14.01
N VAL A 106 -13.77 -7.95 12.70
CA VAL A 106 -14.57 -7.39 11.60
C VAL A 106 -16.02 -7.92 11.58
N VAL A 107 -16.21 -9.21 11.86
CA VAL A 107 -17.54 -9.83 11.86
C VAL A 107 -18.44 -9.24 12.94
N GLU A 108 -17.90 -9.05 14.15
CA GLU A 108 -18.63 -8.43 15.25
C GLU A 108 -18.93 -6.96 14.98
N SER A 109 -17.95 -6.24 14.42
CA SER A 109 -18.15 -4.85 14.00
C SER A 109 -19.29 -4.72 13.00
N LEU A 110 -19.35 -5.57 11.97
CA LEU A 110 -20.44 -5.54 10.99
C LEU A 110 -21.80 -5.77 11.64
N ALA A 111 -21.91 -6.72 12.58
CA ALA A 111 -23.16 -6.96 13.31
C ALA A 111 -23.60 -5.74 14.12
N VAL A 112 -22.65 -5.08 14.80
CA VAL A 112 -22.89 -3.87 15.61
C VAL A 112 -23.30 -2.69 14.73
N LEU A 113 -22.58 -2.47 13.62
CA LEU A 113 -22.83 -1.35 12.70
C LEU A 113 -24.13 -1.53 11.90
N THR A 114 -24.53 -2.76 11.60
CA THR A 114 -25.85 -3.04 11.00
C THR A 114 -26.96 -2.61 11.95
N ARG A 115 -26.80 -2.81 13.26
CA ARG A 115 -27.76 -2.31 14.25
C ARG A 115 -27.83 -0.79 14.28
N ALA A 116 -26.69 -0.10 14.15
CA ALA A 116 -26.66 1.36 14.01
C ALA A 116 -27.38 1.83 12.72
N GLU A 117 -27.22 1.10 11.62
CA GLU A 117 -27.87 1.42 10.34
C GLU A 117 -29.39 1.28 10.40
N GLU A 118 -29.92 0.27 11.10
CA GLU A 118 -31.36 0.11 11.34
C GLU A 118 -31.99 1.33 12.03
N MET A 119 -31.24 2.02 12.87
CA MET A 119 -31.68 3.19 13.61
C MET A 119 -31.48 4.50 12.86
N ALA A 120 -30.38 4.61 12.11
CA ALA A 120 -29.96 5.86 11.50
C ALA A 120 -29.28 5.61 10.14
N SER A 121 -30.05 5.10 9.18
CA SER A 121 -29.54 4.69 7.87
C SER A 121 -28.88 5.83 7.06
N GLU A 122 -29.29 7.07 7.25
CA GLU A 122 -28.73 8.24 6.55
C GLU A 122 -27.67 9.00 7.37
N ASN A 123 -27.27 8.47 8.51
CA ASN A 123 -26.20 9.09 9.30
C ASN A 123 -24.84 8.86 8.62
N PRO A 124 -24.09 9.93 8.25
CA PRO A 124 -22.80 9.78 7.57
C PRO A 124 -21.76 8.97 8.36
N ASN A 125 -21.79 9.02 9.70
CA ASN A 125 -20.87 8.27 10.55
C ASN A 125 -21.14 6.76 10.47
N VAL A 126 -22.41 6.35 10.49
CA VAL A 126 -22.84 4.96 10.32
C VAL A 126 -22.41 4.44 8.94
N VAL A 127 -22.75 5.20 7.89
CA VAL A 127 -22.43 4.83 6.50
C VAL A 127 -20.91 4.75 6.30
N GLY A 128 -20.15 5.68 6.87
CA GLY A 128 -18.68 5.68 6.80
C GLY A 128 -18.05 4.50 7.56
N ALA A 129 -18.56 4.17 8.74
CA ALA A 129 -18.11 3.02 9.51
C ALA A 129 -18.39 1.69 8.78
N LEU A 130 -19.59 1.53 8.21
CA LEU A 130 -19.93 0.35 7.39
C LEU A 130 -19.05 0.24 6.14
N ALA A 131 -18.77 1.34 5.46
CA ALA A 131 -17.84 1.34 4.33
C ALA A 131 -16.46 0.81 4.72
N SER A 132 -15.96 1.21 5.89
CA SER A 132 -14.67 0.76 6.43
C SER A 132 -14.72 -0.71 6.86
N ALA A 133 -15.81 -1.13 7.48
CA ALA A 133 -16.01 -2.52 7.91
C ALA A 133 -16.06 -3.48 6.71
N TYR A 134 -16.81 -3.15 5.65
CA TYR A 134 -16.86 -3.96 4.44
C TYR A 134 -15.52 -3.99 3.69
N GLN A 135 -14.76 -2.88 3.70
CA GLN A 135 -13.42 -2.86 3.12
C GLN A 135 -12.48 -3.83 3.85
N LEU A 136 -12.51 -3.83 5.19
CA LEU A 136 -11.71 -4.75 6.00
C LEU A 136 -12.18 -6.21 5.89
N ALA A 137 -13.48 -6.42 5.66
CA ALA A 137 -14.03 -7.75 5.35
C ALA A 137 -13.63 -8.26 3.95
N GLY A 138 -13.06 -7.40 3.09
CA GLY A 138 -12.73 -7.73 1.70
C GLY A 138 -13.93 -7.73 0.76
N ASP A 139 -15.08 -7.22 1.20
CA ASP A 139 -16.26 -6.99 0.36
C ASP A 139 -16.17 -5.59 -0.28
N ASP A 140 -15.30 -5.50 -1.29
CA ASP A 140 -15.02 -4.23 -1.97
C ASP A 140 -16.28 -3.64 -2.64
N ARG A 141 -17.21 -4.48 -3.11
CA ARG A 141 -18.45 -3.99 -3.75
C ARG A 141 -19.33 -3.24 -2.76
N ARG A 142 -19.58 -3.83 -1.58
CA ARG A 142 -20.34 -3.16 -0.53
C ARG A 142 -19.59 -1.95 -0.02
N ALA A 143 -18.28 -2.04 0.19
CA ALA A 143 -17.47 -0.90 0.61
C ALA A 143 -17.61 0.30 -0.35
N ILE A 144 -17.53 0.07 -1.68
CA ILE A 144 -17.72 1.11 -2.70
C ILE A 144 -19.17 1.66 -2.68
N SER A 145 -20.16 0.80 -2.54
CA SER A 145 -21.56 1.22 -2.45
C SER A 145 -21.81 2.15 -1.25
N TYR A 146 -21.31 1.77 -0.06
CA TYR A 146 -21.40 2.62 1.13
C TYR A 146 -20.58 3.91 0.99
N ARG A 147 -19.39 3.88 0.37
CA ARG A 147 -18.61 5.10 0.09
C ARG A 147 -19.34 6.02 -0.88
N GLN A 148 -20.01 5.48 -1.91
CA GLN A 148 -20.81 6.27 -2.83
C GLN A 148 -21.97 6.96 -2.09
N ARG A 149 -22.67 6.23 -1.22
CA ARG A 149 -23.73 6.77 -0.36
C ARG A 149 -23.19 7.84 0.59
N LEU A 150 -22.02 7.63 1.18
CA LEU A 150 -21.34 8.61 2.03
C LEU A 150 -21.03 9.91 1.29
N VAL A 151 -20.56 9.82 0.04
CA VAL A 151 -20.32 11.02 -0.80
C VAL A 151 -21.62 11.75 -1.09
N THR A 152 -22.74 11.04 -1.30
CA THR A 152 -24.07 11.67 -1.50
C THR A 152 -24.53 12.40 -0.24
N LEU A 153 -24.36 11.80 0.94
CA LEU A 153 -24.76 12.39 2.23
C LEU A 153 -23.83 13.50 2.71
N SER A 154 -22.53 13.37 2.44
CA SER A 154 -21.49 14.28 2.89
C SER A 154 -20.38 14.40 1.84
N PRO A 155 -20.53 15.32 0.84
CA PRO A 155 -19.63 15.46 -0.32
C PRO A 155 -18.34 16.20 0.02
N THR A 156 -17.61 15.74 1.03
CA THR A 156 -16.31 16.30 1.39
C THR A 156 -15.22 15.81 0.42
N LYS A 157 -14.15 16.59 0.24
CA LYS A 157 -12.98 16.18 -0.56
C LYS A 157 -12.42 14.84 -0.11
N VAL A 158 -12.41 14.59 1.20
CA VAL A 158 -11.91 13.33 1.78
C VAL A 158 -12.78 12.16 1.36
N ASN A 159 -14.10 12.26 1.48
CA ASN A 159 -15.03 11.20 1.11
C ASN A 159 -14.96 10.87 -0.39
N VAL A 160 -14.86 11.91 -1.24
CA VAL A 160 -14.69 11.73 -2.69
C VAL A 160 -13.37 10.99 -2.99
N MET A 161 -12.27 11.37 -2.35
CA MET A 161 -10.98 10.70 -2.54
C MET A 161 -11.00 9.24 -2.07
N LEU A 162 -11.62 8.96 -0.92
CA LEU A 162 -11.76 7.59 -0.42
C LEU A 162 -12.58 6.71 -1.36
N LEU A 163 -13.60 7.27 -2.03
CA LEU A 163 -14.36 6.57 -3.07
C LEU A 163 -13.52 6.32 -4.32
N GLU A 164 -12.78 7.35 -4.79
CA GLU A 164 -11.88 7.21 -5.94
C GLU A 164 -10.83 6.11 -5.68
N ASP A 165 -10.22 6.09 -4.50
CA ASP A 165 -9.21 5.09 -4.12
C ASP A 165 -9.80 3.67 -4.06
N ALA A 166 -10.99 3.53 -3.49
CA ALA A 166 -11.68 2.25 -3.46
C ALA A 166 -12.00 1.75 -4.88
N ARG A 167 -12.50 2.61 -5.77
CA ARG A 167 -12.76 2.29 -7.18
C ARG A 167 -11.49 1.95 -7.93
N ARG A 168 -10.41 2.70 -7.72
CA ARG A 168 -9.10 2.46 -8.33
C ARG A 168 -8.52 1.10 -7.92
N GLY A 169 -8.68 0.71 -6.66
CA GLY A 169 -8.26 -0.60 -6.16
C GLY A 169 -9.12 -1.75 -6.68
N TYR A 170 -10.43 -1.53 -6.79
CA TYR A 170 -11.41 -2.57 -7.17
C TYR A 170 -11.55 -2.73 -8.68
N GLY A 171 -11.54 -1.66 -9.47
CA GLY A 171 -11.85 -1.65 -10.90
C GLY A 171 -10.97 -2.55 -11.77
N HIS A 172 -11.37 -2.74 -13.02
CA HIS A 172 -10.46 -3.23 -14.06
C HIS A 172 -9.38 -2.19 -14.27
N ARG A 173 -8.20 -2.60 -14.76
CA ARG A 173 -7.08 -1.66 -14.99
C ARG A 173 -6.39 -1.94 -16.30
N ILE A 174 -6.04 -0.87 -17.00
CA ILE A 174 -5.05 -0.87 -18.07
C ILE A 174 -3.81 -0.16 -17.52
N GLU A 175 -2.68 -0.81 -17.65
CA GLU A 175 -1.38 -0.30 -17.27
C GLU A 175 -0.53 -0.23 -18.53
N ALA A 176 0.04 0.92 -18.83
CA ALA A 176 0.94 1.09 -19.97
C ALA A 176 2.18 1.84 -19.50
N GLN A 177 3.35 1.39 -19.91
CA GLN A 177 4.61 2.07 -19.63
C GLN A 177 5.53 2.04 -20.83
N ALA A 178 6.35 3.08 -20.94
CA ALA A 178 7.43 3.12 -21.88
C ALA A 178 8.66 3.74 -21.21
N TYR A 179 9.83 3.27 -21.58
CA TYR A 179 11.10 3.84 -21.13
C TYR A 179 12.21 3.63 -22.15
N ASP A 180 13.14 4.56 -22.13
CA ASP A 180 14.39 4.50 -22.87
C ASP A 180 15.55 4.30 -21.88
N GLU A 181 16.50 3.43 -22.25
CA GLU A 181 17.76 3.20 -21.55
C GLU A 181 18.91 3.67 -22.42
N ASP A 182 19.63 4.68 -21.94
CA ASP A 182 20.79 5.23 -22.62
C ASP A 182 22.07 4.84 -21.89
N PHE A 183 23.01 4.27 -22.62
CA PHE A 183 24.30 3.81 -22.10
C PHE A 183 25.45 4.72 -22.51
N SER A 184 26.45 4.89 -21.65
CA SER A 184 27.57 5.78 -21.91
C SER A 184 28.52 5.32 -23.00
N SER A 185 28.46 4.10 -23.53
CA SER A 185 29.20 3.49 -24.66
C SER A 185 29.61 2.03 -24.37
N PRO A 186 29.91 1.22 -25.37
CA PRO A 186 29.43 1.19 -26.76
C PRO A 186 28.07 0.47 -26.85
N THR A 187 27.42 0.23 -25.74
CA THR A 187 26.13 -0.46 -25.65
C THR A 187 25.05 0.41 -26.32
N PRO A 188 24.28 -0.11 -27.23
CA PRO A 188 23.21 0.65 -27.87
C PRO A 188 22.08 0.93 -26.87
N SER A 189 21.40 2.04 -27.08
CA SER A 189 20.19 2.39 -26.31
C SER A 189 19.08 1.34 -26.54
N THR A 190 18.29 1.12 -25.50
CA THR A 190 17.17 0.20 -25.51
C THR A 190 15.88 0.94 -25.25
N ARG A 191 14.87 0.71 -26.07
CA ARG A 191 13.50 1.20 -25.83
C ARG A 191 12.59 0.05 -25.48
N VAL A 192 11.81 0.22 -24.41
CA VAL A 192 10.84 -0.78 -23.96
C VAL A 192 9.46 -0.14 -23.88
N SER A 193 8.46 -0.84 -24.39
CA SER A 193 7.04 -0.53 -24.21
C SER A 193 6.34 -1.75 -23.64
N ASP A 194 5.48 -1.54 -22.64
CA ASP A 194 4.78 -2.61 -21.94
C ASP A 194 3.32 -2.18 -21.73
N ILE A 195 2.40 -3.11 -21.95
CA ILE A 195 0.99 -2.93 -21.69
C ILE A 195 0.46 -4.14 -20.91
N ALA A 196 -0.32 -3.89 -19.87
CA ALA A 196 -1.02 -4.93 -19.14
C ALA A 196 -2.48 -4.55 -18.93
N ILE A 197 -3.35 -5.54 -19.08
CA ILE A 197 -4.78 -5.45 -18.79
C ILE A 197 -5.07 -6.35 -17.60
N ASN A 198 -5.56 -5.77 -16.52
CA ASN A 198 -5.97 -6.49 -15.33
C ASN A 198 -7.49 -6.49 -15.27
N TYR A 199 -8.11 -7.56 -15.69
CA TYR A 199 -9.55 -7.72 -15.70
C TYR A 199 -10.02 -8.44 -14.44
N ARG A 200 -10.91 -7.82 -13.65
CA ARG A 200 -11.52 -8.44 -12.48
C ARG A 200 -12.64 -9.38 -12.92
N LEU A 201 -12.41 -10.67 -12.78
CA LEU A 201 -13.39 -11.70 -13.10
C LEU A 201 -14.41 -11.90 -11.96
N SER A 202 -13.93 -11.80 -10.71
CA SER A 202 -14.75 -11.86 -9.48
C SER A 202 -14.12 -11.03 -8.37
N ASP A 203 -14.75 -11.02 -7.17
CA ASP A 203 -14.22 -10.30 -6.01
C ASP A 203 -12.85 -10.83 -5.55
N VAL A 204 -12.52 -12.07 -5.90
CA VAL A 204 -11.29 -12.73 -5.48
C VAL A 204 -10.35 -13.09 -6.64
N VAL A 205 -10.80 -12.99 -7.90
CA VAL A 205 -10.00 -13.40 -9.07
C VAL A 205 -9.86 -12.25 -10.06
N ARG A 206 -8.62 -12.00 -10.48
CA ARG A 206 -8.26 -11.15 -11.62
C ARG A 206 -7.53 -11.97 -12.66
N VAL A 207 -7.82 -11.71 -13.93
CA VAL A 207 -7.07 -12.23 -15.08
C VAL A 207 -6.20 -11.10 -15.60
N ILE A 208 -4.98 -11.43 -15.95
CA ILE A 208 -3.96 -10.48 -16.42
C ILE A 208 -3.58 -10.88 -17.84
N GLY A 209 -3.67 -9.95 -18.78
CA GLY A 209 -3.04 -10.05 -20.10
C GLY A 209 -1.87 -9.06 -20.16
N ARG A 210 -0.74 -9.42 -20.73
CA ARG A 210 0.44 -8.57 -20.84
C ARG A 210 1.14 -8.75 -22.18
N GLY A 211 1.58 -7.64 -22.76
CA GLY A 211 2.45 -7.58 -23.91
C GLY A 211 3.60 -6.63 -23.67
N GLN A 212 4.79 -7.03 -24.09
CA GLN A 212 6.00 -6.23 -23.98
C GLN A 212 6.74 -6.22 -25.31
N LEU A 213 7.22 -5.06 -25.68
CA LEU A 213 8.01 -4.82 -26.87
C LEU A 213 9.33 -4.15 -26.48
N GLN A 214 10.44 -4.73 -26.91
CA GLN A 214 11.78 -4.15 -26.75
C GLN A 214 12.41 -3.91 -28.10
N THR A 215 13.02 -2.74 -28.26
CA THR A 215 13.80 -2.41 -29.46
C THR A 215 15.22 -2.04 -29.03
N MET A 216 16.21 -2.71 -29.61
CA MET A 216 17.64 -2.49 -29.35
C MET A 216 18.40 -2.60 -30.65
N SER A 217 19.21 -1.60 -31.02
CA SER A 217 19.98 -1.55 -32.31
C SER A 217 19.09 -1.76 -33.54
N GLY A 218 17.85 -1.27 -33.53
CA GLY A 218 16.91 -1.45 -34.64
C GLY A 218 16.29 -2.83 -34.75
N GLN A 219 16.63 -3.75 -33.84
CA GLN A 219 16.04 -5.06 -33.73
C GLN A 219 14.96 -5.05 -32.67
N GLN A 220 13.90 -5.78 -32.92
CA GLN A 220 12.71 -5.83 -32.10
C GLN A 220 12.51 -7.25 -31.55
N GLU A 221 12.32 -7.34 -30.26
CA GLU A 221 11.89 -8.55 -29.56
C GLU A 221 10.60 -8.27 -28.82
N ASP A 222 9.68 -9.21 -28.85
CA ASP A 222 8.41 -9.10 -28.15
C ASP A 222 8.15 -10.30 -27.25
N ARG A 223 7.34 -10.09 -26.23
CA ARG A 223 6.82 -11.12 -25.35
C ARG A 223 5.36 -10.83 -25.05
N GLU A 224 4.56 -11.86 -25.04
CA GLU A 224 3.16 -11.79 -24.65
C GLU A 224 2.79 -12.91 -23.69
N GLY A 225 1.73 -12.72 -22.97
CA GLY A 225 1.24 -13.72 -22.05
C GLY A 225 0.21 -13.19 -21.08
N GLY A 226 0.09 -13.87 -19.97
CA GLY A 226 -0.91 -13.51 -19.00
C GLY A 226 -0.75 -14.23 -17.68
N GLY A 227 -1.75 -14.05 -16.83
CA GLY A 227 -1.73 -14.62 -15.51
C GLY A 227 -3.05 -14.50 -14.78
N VAL A 228 -3.03 -14.96 -13.55
CA VAL A 228 -4.15 -14.92 -12.63
C VAL A 228 -3.66 -14.42 -11.29
N ALA A 229 -4.39 -13.46 -10.70
CA ALA A 229 -4.23 -13.08 -9.32
C ALA A 229 -5.46 -13.57 -8.53
N TRP A 230 -5.21 -14.33 -7.47
CA TRP A 230 -6.23 -14.89 -6.61
C TRP A 230 -6.05 -14.39 -5.17
N ARG A 231 -7.08 -13.71 -4.65
CA ARG A 231 -7.14 -13.23 -3.28
C ARG A 231 -7.79 -14.31 -2.41
N TRP A 232 -6.98 -15.07 -1.64
CA TRP A 232 -7.50 -16.13 -0.76
C TRP A 232 -7.97 -15.61 0.61
N THR A 233 -7.50 -14.41 1.00
CA THR A 233 -7.96 -13.68 2.19
C THR A 233 -8.04 -12.19 1.86
N PRO A 234 -8.69 -11.35 2.69
CA PRO A 234 -8.64 -9.89 2.52
C PRO A 234 -7.22 -9.30 2.45
N TRP A 235 -6.27 -10.00 3.06
CA TRP A 235 -4.88 -9.58 3.21
C TRP A 235 -3.89 -10.36 2.35
N GLY A 236 -4.31 -11.45 1.75
CA GLY A 236 -3.46 -12.38 1.02
C GLY A 236 -3.82 -12.51 -0.45
N THR A 237 -2.83 -12.33 -1.34
CA THR A 237 -2.98 -12.51 -2.78
C THR A 237 -1.87 -13.39 -3.33
N PHE A 238 -2.23 -14.38 -4.13
CA PHE A 238 -1.31 -15.12 -4.98
C PHE A 238 -1.43 -14.59 -6.41
N THR A 239 -0.31 -14.45 -7.11
CA THR A 239 -0.27 -14.08 -8.52
C THR A 239 0.62 -15.06 -9.26
N GLY A 240 0.09 -15.71 -10.29
CA GLY A 240 0.84 -16.51 -11.25
C GLY A 240 0.79 -15.84 -12.62
N GLN A 241 1.93 -15.73 -13.30
CA GLN A 241 2.04 -15.16 -14.66
C GLN A 241 3.02 -15.97 -15.50
N ALA A 242 2.78 -15.99 -16.80
CA ALA A 242 3.71 -16.50 -17.79
C ALA A 242 3.76 -15.53 -18.98
N LEU A 243 4.96 -15.17 -19.42
CA LEU A 243 5.22 -14.45 -20.66
C LEU A 243 6.09 -15.32 -21.55
N ILE A 244 5.76 -15.37 -22.82
CA ILE A 244 6.45 -16.16 -23.84
C ILE A 244 6.79 -15.23 -24.99
N GLY A 245 7.98 -15.37 -25.54
CA GLY A 245 8.45 -14.62 -26.68
C GLY A 245 9.37 -15.43 -27.57
N ALA A 246 9.68 -14.93 -28.73
CA ALA A 246 10.64 -15.59 -29.63
C ALA A 246 12.05 -15.65 -29.04
N GLY A 247 12.44 -14.69 -28.21
CA GLY A 247 13.58 -14.61 -27.29
C GLY A 247 14.87 -15.27 -27.76
N ASP A 248 15.34 -14.95 -28.95
CA ASP A 248 16.51 -15.60 -29.51
C ASP A 248 17.82 -14.87 -29.22
N ARG A 249 17.76 -13.71 -28.53
CA ARG A 249 18.93 -12.83 -28.31
C ARG A 249 19.08 -12.34 -26.88
N VAL A 250 18.18 -11.46 -26.43
CA VAL A 250 18.35 -10.67 -25.19
C VAL A 250 17.27 -11.00 -24.18
N LEU A 251 16.02 -11.08 -24.62
CA LEU A 251 14.89 -11.40 -23.73
C LEU A 251 14.74 -12.92 -23.52
N PRO A 252 14.21 -13.36 -22.39
CA PRO A 252 13.90 -14.78 -22.19
C PRO A 252 12.77 -15.24 -23.13
N GLN A 253 12.89 -16.46 -23.63
CA GLN A 253 11.83 -17.18 -24.37
C GLN A 253 10.63 -17.47 -23.47
N GLY A 254 10.89 -17.76 -22.20
CA GLY A 254 9.89 -17.99 -21.16
C GLY A 254 10.22 -17.24 -19.89
N ASP A 255 9.19 -16.65 -19.27
CA ASP A 255 9.29 -15.91 -18.01
C ASP A 255 8.08 -16.29 -17.16
N TYR A 256 8.30 -17.06 -16.11
CA TYR A 256 7.28 -17.62 -15.24
C TYR A 256 7.40 -17.06 -13.84
N LEU A 257 6.33 -16.44 -13.35
CA LEU A 257 6.27 -15.77 -12.05
C LEU A 257 5.24 -16.43 -11.13
N GLY A 258 5.65 -16.77 -9.93
CA GLY A 258 4.77 -17.01 -8.79
C GLY A 258 5.05 -16.00 -7.70
N ARG A 259 4.02 -15.29 -7.23
CA ARG A 259 4.15 -14.25 -6.19
C ARG A 259 3.06 -14.39 -5.14
N ILE A 260 3.45 -14.21 -3.90
CA ILE A 260 2.56 -14.14 -2.75
C ILE A 260 2.77 -12.78 -2.08
N ASP A 261 1.67 -12.05 -1.87
CA ASP A 261 1.64 -10.86 -1.05
C ASP A 261 0.73 -11.10 0.15
N TYR A 262 1.20 -10.77 1.35
CA TYR A 262 0.42 -10.88 2.58
C TYR A 262 0.56 -9.64 3.43
N GLY A 263 -0.56 -8.96 3.67
CA GLY A 263 -0.65 -7.78 4.51
C GLY A 263 -0.92 -8.15 5.97
N TYR A 264 -0.19 -7.55 6.90
CA TYR A 264 -0.49 -7.64 8.32
C TYR A 264 -0.20 -6.31 9.00
N ARG A 265 -1.19 -5.70 9.62
CA ARG A 265 -1.11 -4.35 10.21
C ARG A 265 -0.62 -3.31 9.18
N ARG A 266 0.57 -2.73 9.40
CA ARG A 266 1.19 -1.72 8.52
C ARG A 266 2.30 -2.29 7.64
N ALA A 267 2.42 -3.59 7.57
CA ALA A 267 3.43 -4.28 6.78
C ALA A 267 2.78 -5.16 5.71
N THR A 268 3.39 -5.19 4.53
CA THR A 268 3.09 -6.15 3.46
C THR A 268 4.35 -6.97 3.21
N TRP A 269 4.23 -8.27 3.37
CA TRP A 269 5.26 -9.25 3.06
C TRP A 269 5.06 -9.75 1.66
N THR A 270 6.13 -9.82 0.88
CA THR A 270 6.13 -10.34 -0.49
C THR A 270 7.10 -11.50 -0.59
N GLY A 271 6.67 -12.60 -1.17
CA GLY A 271 7.53 -13.69 -1.60
C GLY A 271 7.36 -13.89 -3.10
N GLN A 272 8.45 -13.92 -3.86
CA GLN A 272 8.41 -14.10 -5.30
C GLN A 272 9.37 -15.21 -5.71
N LEU A 273 8.89 -16.13 -6.53
CA LEU A 273 9.67 -17.12 -7.26
C LEU A 273 9.50 -16.81 -8.75
N ARG A 274 10.60 -16.72 -9.50
CA ARG A 274 10.56 -16.44 -10.93
C ARG A 274 11.57 -17.31 -11.65
N TYR A 275 11.17 -17.87 -12.77
CA TYR A 275 12.00 -18.68 -13.64
C TYR A 275 12.04 -18.05 -15.02
N PHE A 276 13.25 -17.84 -15.51
CA PHE A 276 13.50 -17.33 -16.85
C PHE A 276 14.19 -18.40 -17.68
N ASP A 277 13.69 -18.60 -18.89
CA ASP A 277 14.25 -19.50 -19.88
C ASP A 277 14.80 -18.65 -21.04
N PHE A 278 16.13 -18.56 -21.15
CA PHE A 278 16.82 -17.86 -22.22
C PHE A 278 17.39 -18.87 -23.22
N PHE A 279 17.68 -18.41 -24.43
CA PHE A 279 18.47 -19.20 -25.36
C PHE A 279 19.87 -19.49 -24.77
N GLY A 280 20.07 -20.70 -24.30
CA GLY A 280 21.34 -21.17 -23.73
C GLY A 280 21.59 -20.86 -22.24
N ALA A 281 20.61 -20.34 -21.52
CA ALA A 281 20.69 -20.18 -20.06
C ALA A 281 19.32 -20.24 -19.41
N THR A 282 19.29 -20.71 -18.15
CA THR A 282 18.09 -20.62 -17.31
C THR A 282 18.41 -19.89 -16.03
N VAL A 283 17.46 -19.12 -15.50
CA VAL A 283 17.65 -18.37 -14.26
C VAL A 283 16.49 -18.62 -13.31
N LEU A 284 16.80 -19.07 -12.12
CA LEU A 284 15.86 -19.18 -11.02
C LEU A 284 16.10 -18.04 -10.04
N MET A 285 15.04 -17.29 -9.72
CA MET A 285 15.09 -16.18 -8.77
C MET A 285 14.13 -16.43 -7.60
N LEU A 286 14.64 -16.24 -6.38
CA LEU A 286 13.84 -16.14 -5.15
C LEU A 286 13.98 -14.74 -4.59
N SER A 287 12.85 -14.04 -4.38
CA SER A 287 12.87 -12.66 -3.88
C SER A 287 11.88 -12.44 -2.74
N PRO A 288 12.32 -12.52 -1.48
CA PRO A 288 11.57 -12.02 -0.34
C PRO A 288 11.63 -10.49 -0.24
N GLY A 289 10.57 -9.91 0.27
CA GLY A 289 10.49 -8.46 0.51
C GLY A 289 9.51 -8.11 1.61
N VAL A 290 9.65 -6.90 2.13
CA VAL A 290 8.73 -6.29 3.07
C VAL A 290 8.56 -4.81 2.75
N THR A 291 7.33 -4.35 2.80
CA THR A 291 6.99 -2.92 2.71
C THR A 291 6.22 -2.54 3.96
N VAL A 292 6.68 -1.51 4.66
CA VAL A 292 6.06 -0.99 5.88
C VAL A 292 5.57 0.43 5.64
N ALA A 293 4.38 0.76 6.17
CA ALA A 293 3.84 2.11 6.21
C ALA A 293 3.90 2.66 7.65
N PRO A 294 5.03 3.24 8.11
CA PRO A 294 5.17 3.75 9.48
C PRO A 294 4.09 4.77 9.82
N THR A 295 3.72 5.59 8.83
CA THR A 295 2.61 6.53 8.86
C THR A 295 1.80 6.41 7.57
N PRO A 296 0.56 6.96 7.50
CA PRO A 296 -0.22 6.96 6.24
C PRO A 296 0.48 7.66 5.07
N ARG A 297 1.44 8.56 5.36
CA ARG A 297 2.15 9.36 4.34
C ARG A 297 3.51 8.80 3.93
N TRP A 298 4.00 7.73 4.58
CA TRP A 298 5.31 7.18 4.30
C TRP A 298 5.22 5.68 4.07
N THR A 299 5.91 5.19 3.06
CA THR A 299 6.17 3.77 2.86
C THR A 299 7.67 3.52 2.69
N ILE A 300 8.15 2.45 3.30
CA ILE A 300 9.54 2.00 3.20
C ILE A 300 9.50 0.53 2.79
N GLY A 301 10.17 0.19 1.70
CA GLY A 301 10.26 -1.16 1.17
C GLY A 301 11.69 -1.67 1.16
N LEU A 302 11.88 -2.92 1.52
CA LEU A 302 13.14 -3.64 1.41
C LEU A 302 12.89 -4.96 0.70
N HIS A 303 13.63 -5.22 -0.37
CA HIS A 303 13.56 -6.46 -1.13
C HIS A 303 14.96 -7.03 -1.31
N TYR A 304 15.07 -8.33 -1.27
CA TYR A 304 16.29 -9.05 -1.54
C TYR A 304 16.01 -10.13 -2.57
N ALA A 305 16.82 -10.25 -3.61
CA ALA A 305 16.69 -11.29 -4.61
C ALA A 305 17.95 -12.12 -4.70
N LEU A 306 17.78 -13.42 -4.72
CA LEU A 306 18.79 -14.41 -5.01
C LEU A 306 18.50 -14.99 -6.39
N THR A 307 19.48 -14.97 -7.29
CA THR A 307 19.40 -15.63 -8.59
C THR A 307 20.43 -16.74 -8.69
N SER A 308 20.05 -17.84 -9.32
CA SER A 308 20.94 -18.92 -9.75
C SER A 308 20.80 -19.06 -11.26
N THR A 309 21.90 -18.90 -11.98
CA THR A 309 21.95 -19.01 -13.43
C THR A 309 22.69 -20.28 -13.83
N ASP A 310 22.09 -21.07 -14.69
CA ASP A 310 22.68 -22.23 -15.31
C ASP A 310 22.85 -21.98 -16.81
N TYR A 311 24.11 -21.98 -17.24
CA TYR A 311 24.51 -21.92 -18.65
C TYR A 311 24.78 -23.36 -19.17
N ALA A 312 24.84 -23.52 -20.48
CA ALA A 312 25.15 -24.80 -21.09
C ALA A 312 26.49 -25.44 -20.63
N THR A 313 27.47 -24.60 -20.22
CA THR A 313 28.81 -25.02 -19.83
C THR A 313 29.13 -24.81 -18.34
N VAL A 314 28.37 -23.94 -17.64
CA VAL A 314 28.61 -23.58 -16.24
C VAL A 314 27.27 -23.50 -15.52
N THR A 315 27.13 -24.18 -14.40
CA THR A 315 25.91 -24.23 -13.60
C THR A 315 26.10 -23.55 -12.26
N GLY A 316 25.02 -23.02 -11.68
CA GLY A 316 24.96 -22.50 -10.32
C GLY A 316 25.66 -21.16 -10.12
N VAL A 317 25.79 -20.34 -11.17
CA VAL A 317 26.31 -18.96 -11.02
C VAL A 317 25.32 -18.14 -10.22
N ARG A 318 25.74 -17.68 -9.03
CA ARG A 318 24.84 -16.98 -8.10
C ARG A 318 25.05 -15.47 -8.16
N ASN A 319 23.96 -14.75 -8.11
CA ASN A 319 23.96 -13.31 -7.92
C ASN A 319 22.94 -12.91 -6.86
N ASN A 320 23.13 -11.73 -6.28
CA ASN A 320 22.17 -11.18 -5.31
C ASN A 320 21.87 -9.72 -5.63
N THR A 321 20.67 -9.33 -5.29
CA THR A 321 20.19 -7.95 -5.42
C THR A 321 19.61 -7.49 -4.11
N PHE A 322 19.97 -6.30 -3.71
CA PHE A 322 19.35 -5.57 -2.61
C PHE A 322 18.64 -4.33 -3.16
N ASP A 323 17.36 -4.16 -2.83
CA ASP A 323 16.54 -3.03 -3.29
C ASP A 323 15.86 -2.37 -2.08
N ALA A 324 16.19 -1.11 -1.84
CA ALA A 324 15.60 -0.27 -0.81
C ALA A 324 14.79 0.85 -1.46
N ARG A 325 13.54 1.01 -1.04
CA ARG A 325 12.60 1.99 -1.59
C ARG A 325 11.98 2.83 -0.49
N ILE A 326 11.72 4.08 -0.81
CA ILE A 326 10.98 4.99 0.05
C ILE A 326 9.95 5.74 -0.80
N ALA A 327 8.76 5.96 -0.26
CA ALA A 327 7.78 6.83 -0.87
C ALA A 327 7.15 7.74 0.18
N ARG A 328 6.86 8.97 -0.24
CA ARG A 328 6.22 9.99 0.59
C ARG A 328 5.06 10.63 -0.15
N GLU A 329 3.93 10.70 0.52
CA GLU A 329 2.81 11.53 0.10
C GLU A 329 3.15 13.02 0.33
N LEU A 330 3.28 13.78 -0.75
CA LEU A 330 3.48 15.23 -0.71
C LEU A 330 2.15 15.96 -0.56
N THR A 331 1.16 15.49 -1.32
CA THR A 331 -0.24 15.90 -1.24
C THR A 331 -1.11 14.65 -1.44
N PRO A 332 -2.41 14.69 -1.11
CA PRO A 332 -3.30 13.53 -1.33
C PRO A 332 -3.31 12.97 -2.77
N ARG A 333 -2.78 13.72 -3.74
CA ARG A 333 -2.72 13.30 -5.15
C ARG A 333 -1.30 13.19 -5.71
N ILE A 334 -0.27 13.53 -4.93
CA ILE A 334 1.12 13.54 -5.41
C ILE A 334 2.00 12.76 -4.45
N TRP A 335 2.71 11.77 -4.99
CA TRP A 335 3.67 10.96 -4.28
C TRP A 335 5.06 11.13 -4.87
N ALA A 336 6.05 11.39 -4.03
CA ALA A 336 7.47 11.28 -4.39
C ALA A 336 8.00 9.91 -3.98
N ARG A 337 8.81 9.32 -4.84
CA ARG A 337 9.43 8.01 -4.60
C ARG A 337 10.91 8.09 -4.84
N GLY A 338 11.69 7.38 -4.04
CA GLY A 338 13.13 7.22 -4.21
C GLY A 338 13.53 5.78 -3.93
N GLY A 339 14.71 5.40 -4.40
CA GLY A 339 15.22 4.07 -4.14
C GLY A 339 16.69 3.92 -4.47
N PHE A 340 17.27 2.86 -3.92
CA PHE A 340 18.63 2.43 -4.20
C PHE A 340 18.63 0.93 -4.42
N VAL A 341 19.27 0.49 -5.51
CA VAL A 341 19.45 -0.93 -5.82
C VAL A 341 20.91 -1.24 -5.97
N ARG A 342 21.32 -2.37 -5.43
CA ARG A 342 22.62 -3.00 -5.71
C ARG A 342 22.38 -4.37 -6.32
N GLY A 343 22.77 -4.54 -7.57
CA GLY A 343 22.50 -5.73 -8.39
C GLY A 343 21.57 -5.41 -9.57
N VAL A 344 20.75 -6.37 -9.98
CA VAL A 344 19.76 -6.21 -11.04
C VAL A 344 18.62 -5.32 -10.55
N ASP A 345 18.38 -4.24 -11.26
CA ASP A 345 17.41 -3.24 -10.83
C ASP A 345 16.02 -3.41 -11.46
N ASN A 346 15.92 -4.17 -12.56
CA ASN A 346 14.68 -4.32 -13.29
C ASN A 346 14.43 -5.76 -13.74
N PHE A 347 13.88 -6.58 -12.84
CA PHE A 347 13.48 -7.95 -13.19
C PHE A 347 12.24 -8.04 -14.10
N GLU A 348 11.53 -6.94 -14.33
CA GLU A 348 10.42 -6.91 -15.30
C GLU A 348 10.91 -6.96 -16.75
N ASN A 349 12.12 -6.47 -17.00
CA ASN A 349 12.83 -6.54 -18.26
C ASN A 349 14.23 -7.12 -18.04
N PHE A 350 14.27 -8.31 -17.45
CA PHE A 350 15.52 -9.01 -17.16
C PHE A 350 16.11 -9.57 -18.46
N THR A 351 17.38 -9.26 -18.70
CA THR A 351 18.08 -9.60 -19.93
C THR A 351 19.19 -10.63 -19.66
N ILE A 352 19.65 -11.32 -20.71
CA ILE A 352 20.74 -12.30 -20.59
C ILE A 352 22.05 -11.66 -20.08
N ASP A 353 22.29 -10.38 -20.38
CA ASP A 353 23.48 -9.65 -19.92
C ASP A 353 23.47 -9.37 -18.42
N GLU A 354 22.29 -9.42 -17.79
CA GLU A 354 22.10 -9.29 -16.35
C GLU A 354 22.10 -10.63 -15.62
N ALA A 355 22.04 -11.73 -16.37
CA ALA A 355 22.18 -13.09 -15.83
C ALA A 355 23.62 -13.35 -15.38
N GLY A 356 23.80 -14.10 -14.31
CA GLY A 356 25.12 -14.39 -13.80
C GLY A 356 25.70 -13.29 -12.89
N GLU A 357 27.01 -13.01 -13.00
CA GLU A 357 27.71 -12.03 -12.15
C GLU A 357 27.46 -10.58 -12.58
N PHE A 358 26.30 -10.04 -12.26
CA PHE A 358 25.94 -8.66 -12.57
C PHE A 358 26.19 -7.73 -11.37
N HIS A 359 27.02 -6.71 -11.57
CA HIS A 359 27.37 -5.74 -10.53
C HIS A 359 26.97 -4.33 -10.97
N ALA A 360 25.92 -3.82 -10.39
CA ALA A 360 25.46 -2.45 -10.65
C ALA A 360 24.98 -1.79 -9.34
N LYS A 361 24.94 -0.47 -9.37
CA LYS A 361 24.31 0.37 -8.34
C LYS A 361 23.36 1.33 -9.05
N THR A 362 22.10 1.35 -8.65
CA THR A 362 21.08 2.22 -9.26
C THR A 362 20.48 3.12 -8.21
N VAL A 363 20.38 4.41 -8.52
CA VAL A 363 19.57 5.38 -7.77
C VAL A 363 18.32 5.69 -8.59
N ARG A 364 17.17 5.74 -7.94
CA ARG A 364 15.86 5.98 -8.55
C ARG A 364 15.19 7.19 -7.97
N ALA A 365 14.52 7.96 -8.81
CA ALA A 365 13.60 9.02 -8.41
C ALA A 365 12.34 8.95 -9.26
N ALA A 366 11.16 9.13 -8.65
CA ALA A 366 9.90 9.14 -9.37
C ALA A 366 8.89 10.08 -8.71
N LEU A 367 8.00 10.60 -9.54
CA LEU A 367 6.83 11.36 -9.13
C LEU A 367 5.58 10.66 -9.68
N GLN A 368 4.62 10.41 -8.80
CA GLN A 368 3.31 9.88 -9.16
C GLN A 368 2.24 10.92 -8.93
N ILE A 369 1.36 11.10 -9.90
CA ILE A 369 0.21 11.99 -9.85
C ILE A 369 -1.06 11.16 -10.01
N LEU A 370 -2.01 11.31 -9.07
CA LEU A 370 -3.33 10.70 -9.10
C LEU A 370 -4.35 11.70 -9.62
N LEU A 371 -5.01 11.40 -10.73
CA LEU A 371 -6.04 12.25 -11.33
C LEU A 371 -7.45 11.80 -10.87
N PRO A 372 -8.44 12.71 -10.85
CA PRO A 372 -9.83 12.39 -10.50
C PRO A 372 -10.48 11.33 -11.39
N SER A 373 -10.02 11.22 -12.64
CA SER A 373 -10.47 10.23 -13.64
C SER A 373 -10.05 8.80 -13.35
N LEU A 374 -9.62 8.47 -12.12
CA LEU A 374 -9.03 7.19 -11.73
C LEU A 374 -7.73 6.85 -12.47
N THR A 375 -7.11 7.85 -13.09
CA THR A 375 -5.83 7.74 -13.79
C THR A 375 -4.69 8.01 -12.82
N SER A 376 -3.61 7.25 -12.93
CA SER A 376 -2.32 7.51 -12.29
C SER A 376 -1.25 7.68 -13.35
N ILE A 377 -0.45 8.72 -13.22
CA ILE A 377 0.71 8.98 -14.10
C ILE A 377 1.95 8.90 -13.23
N VAL A 378 2.97 8.18 -13.68
CA VAL A 378 4.26 8.09 -13.02
C VAL A 378 5.35 8.47 -14.00
N GLY A 379 6.11 9.51 -13.64
CA GLY A 379 7.38 9.83 -14.31
C GLY A 379 8.54 9.38 -13.40
N SER A 380 9.53 8.70 -13.94
CA SER A 380 10.72 8.30 -13.17
C SER A 380 12.00 8.42 -13.98
N TYR A 381 13.08 8.59 -13.26
CA TYR A 381 14.43 8.55 -13.78
C TYR A 381 15.30 7.68 -12.88
N ASP A 382 16.00 6.70 -13.49
CA ASP A 382 16.95 5.82 -12.83
C ASP A 382 18.34 6.13 -13.39
N TYR A 383 19.33 6.20 -12.50
CA TYR A 383 20.73 6.32 -12.91
C TYR A 383 21.51 5.15 -12.32
N GLN A 384 22.23 4.43 -13.19
CA GLN A 384 22.92 3.19 -12.86
C GLN A 384 24.41 3.29 -13.19
N TRP A 385 25.23 2.84 -12.27
CA TRP A 385 26.66 2.58 -12.46
C TRP A 385 26.90 1.08 -12.53
N ARG A 386 27.51 0.62 -13.63
CA ARG A 386 27.92 -0.77 -13.87
C ARG A 386 29.43 -0.92 -13.69
N ARG A 387 29.93 -2.17 -13.76
CA ARG A 387 31.37 -2.44 -13.93
C ARG A 387 31.89 -1.76 -15.21
N ASP A 388 33.21 -1.58 -15.28
CA ASP A 388 33.93 -1.03 -16.45
C ASP A 388 33.48 0.39 -16.85
N ASP A 389 33.13 1.20 -15.85
CA ASP A 389 32.69 2.60 -16.00
C ASP A 389 31.47 2.79 -16.92
N VAL A 390 30.72 1.75 -17.23
CA VAL A 390 29.46 1.86 -17.99
C VAL A 390 28.41 2.52 -17.09
N ARG A 391 27.78 3.55 -17.62
CA ARG A 391 26.69 4.28 -16.97
C ARG A 391 25.42 4.14 -17.81
N MET A 392 24.30 4.04 -17.14
CA MET A 392 22.99 3.96 -17.80
C MET A 392 22.03 4.96 -17.16
N GLY A 393 21.36 5.73 -18.00
CA GLY A 393 20.21 6.54 -17.65
C GLY A 393 18.94 5.89 -18.17
N ARG A 394 17.89 5.77 -17.35
CA ARG A 394 16.58 5.26 -17.76
C ARG A 394 15.50 6.29 -17.44
N ALA A 395 14.88 6.84 -18.45
CA ALA A 395 13.72 7.70 -18.33
C ALA A 395 12.46 6.89 -18.61
N ARG A 396 11.48 6.90 -17.67
CA ARG A 396 10.24 6.12 -17.77
C ARG A 396 9.02 7.00 -17.57
N ILE A 397 7.98 6.71 -18.36
CA ILE A 397 6.62 7.17 -18.12
C ILE A 397 5.68 5.98 -18.02
N ALA A 398 4.76 6.01 -17.06
CA ALA A 398 3.75 4.98 -16.91
C ALA A 398 2.37 5.57 -16.64
N PHE A 399 1.36 4.92 -17.17
CA PHE A 399 -0.06 5.22 -16.98
C PHE A 399 -0.77 4.03 -16.39
N VAL A 400 -1.64 4.27 -15.44
CA VAL A 400 -2.59 3.29 -14.94
C VAL A 400 -3.98 3.91 -14.97
N GLN A 401 -4.88 3.32 -15.74
CA GLN A 401 -6.28 3.72 -15.81
C GLN A 401 -7.15 2.64 -15.20
N ALA A 402 -7.88 2.97 -14.13
CA ALA A 402 -8.93 2.10 -13.58
C ALA A 402 -10.30 2.48 -14.17
N PHE A 403 -11.20 1.49 -14.33
CA PHE A 403 -12.57 1.67 -14.87
C PHE A 403 -13.53 0.56 -14.37
#